data_c68abb28fe24072169a66c4ae0928ffb
#
_entry.id   c68abb28fe24072169a66c4ae0928ffb
#
_cell.length_a   1.000
_cell.length_b   1.000
_cell.length_c   1.000
_cell.angle_alpha   90.00
_cell.angle_beta   90.00
_cell.angle_gamma   90.00
#
_symmetry.space_group_name_H-M   'P 1'
#
loop_
_entity.id
_entity.type
_entity.pdbx_description
1 polymer ?
#
loop_
_entity_poly.entity_id
_entity_poly.type
_entity_poly.pdbx_seq_one_letter_code
_entity_poly.pdbx_strand_id
1 'polypeptide(L)'
;MDAEKKQLLIAGGGIAGMAAALGASHAGWDVRVFERAAVFSEVGAGVQLGPNVVRRLQAWGLQEGLQAVCAMPQRLRAHSACSGRELAQTPLGASMVQRYGAAYVTIHRADLHQLLVHAVQGREGVFINHGQPVEEILGLEGVVTIRT
;
A
#
# COMPACT_ATOMS: atom_id res chain seq x y z
N MET A 1 10.10 -0.86 -33.45
CA MET A 1 9.55 -2.07 -32.77
C MET A 1 9.20 -1.60 -31.37
N ASP A 2 7.93 -1.32 -31.13
CA ASP A 2 7.47 -1.05 -29.76
C ASP A 2 7.69 -2.33 -28.95
N ALA A 3 8.49 -2.21 -27.88
CA ALA A 3 8.66 -3.32 -26.96
C ALA A 3 7.27 -3.63 -26.37
N GLU A 4 6.84 -4.89 -26.49
CA GLU A 4 5.57 -5.35 -25.96
C GLU A 4 5.52 -5.00 -24.47
N LYS A 5 4.57 -4.14 -24.06
CA LYS A 5 4.43 -3.71 -22.68
C LYS A 5 4.09 -4.94 -21.81
N LYS A 6 4.86 -5.13 -20.76
CA LYS A 6 4.58 -6.19 -19.77
C LYS A 6 3.25 -5.92 -19.09
N GLN A 7 2.45 -6.96 -18.90
CA GLN A 7 1.17 -6.87 -18.23
C GLN A 7 1.22 -7.54 -16.86
N LEU A 8 0.60 -6.93 -15.86
CA LEU A 8 0.41 -7.48 -14.51
C LEU A 8 -1.09 -7.61 -14.22
N LEU A 9 -1.51 -8.81 -13.83
CA LEU A 9 -2.86 -9.10 -13.36
C LEU A 9 -2.82 -9.22 -11.83
N ILE A 10 -3.70 -8.51 -11.13
CA ILE A 10 -3.73 -8.44 -9.66
C ILE A 10 -5.11 -8.90 -9.17
N ALA A 11 -5.13 -9.93 -8.34
CA ALA A 11 -6.32 -10.40 -7.65
C ALA A 11 -6.46 -9.68 -6.29
N GLY A 12 -7.45 -8.81 -6.18
CA GLY A 12 -7.76 -8.02 -4.99
C GLY A 12 -7.24 -6.59 -5.03
N GLY A 13 -8.13 -5.65 -4.77
CA GLY A 13 -7.89 -4.21 -4.76
C GLY A 13 -7.59 -3.62 -3.38
N GLY A 14 -7.20 -4.42 -2.39
CA GLY A 14 -6.79 -3.93 -1.07
C GLY A 14 -5.43 -3.22 -1.10
N ILE A 15 -4.92 -2.82 0.07
CA ILE A 15 -3.65 -2.05 0.21
C ILE A 15 -2.51 -2.71 -0.58
N ALA A 16 -2.35 -4.04 -0.48
CA ALA A 16 -1.29 -4.75 -1.19
C ALA A 16 -1.46 -4.70 -2.71
N GLY A 17 -2.69 -4.92 -3.21
CA GLY A 17 -3.01 -4.86 -4.63
C GLY A 17 -2.80 -3.46 -5.21
N MET A 18 -3.28 -2.42 -4.51
CA MET A 18 -3.09 -1.03 -4.93
C MET A 18 -1.62 -0.62 -4.90
N ALA A 19 -0.86 -1.04 -3.88
CA ALA A 19 0.58 -0.77 -3.84
C ALA A 19 1.34 -1.51 -4.97
N ALA A 20 0.96 -2.75 -5.28
CA ALA A 20 1.52 -3.50 -6.41
C ALA A 20 1.19 -2.83 -7.75
N ALA A 21 -0.06 -2.40 -7.94
CA ALA A 21 -0.50 -1.69 -9.13
C ALA A 21 0.28 -0.39 -9.34
N LEU A 22 0.44 0.41 -8.26
CA LEU A 22 1.20 1.64 -8.31
C LEU A 22 2.68 1.38 -8.65
N GLY A 23 3.29 0.41 -8.00
CA GLY A 23 4.69 0.04 -8.24
C GLY A 23 4.94 -0.46 -9.66
N ALA A 24 4.06 -1.32 -10.19
CA ALA A 24 4.16 -1.83 -11.55
C ALA A 24 3.96 -0.72 -12.60
N SER A 25 3.01 0.18 -12.37
CA SER A 25 2.80 1.32 -13.27
C SER A 25 4.00 2.27 -13.30
N HIS A 26 4.69 2.49 -12.19
CA HIS A 26 5.96 3.22 -12.16
C HIS A 26 7.09 2.51 -12.92
N ALA A 27 7.01 1.19 -13.04
CA ALA A 27 7.95 0.38 -13.84
C ALA A 27 7.55 0.28 -15.32
N GLY A 28 6.50 0.99 -15.75
CA GLY A 28 6.02 1.02 -17.14
C GLY A 28 5.21 -0.20 -17.57
N TRP A 29 4.63 -0.94 -16.62
CA TRP A 29 3.77 -2.10 -16.92
C TRP A 29 2.32 -1.67 -17.05
N ASP A 30 1.58 -2.33 -17.92
CA ASP A 30 0.12 -2.27 -17.92
C ASP A 30 -0.42 -3.15 -16.79
N VAL A 31 -1.43 -2.65 -16.08
CA VAL A 31 -1.95 -3.31 -14.87
C VAL A 31 -3.46 -3.48 -14.95
N ARG A 32 -3.93 -4.67 -14.61
CA ARG A 32 -5.36 -4.93 -14.40
C ARG A 32 -5.58 -5.47 -13.00
N VAL A 33 -6.37 -4.75 -12.22
CA VAL A 33 -6.78 -5.18 -10.88
C VAL A 33 -8.20 -5.70 -10.95
N PHE A 34 -8.44 -6.85 -10.34
CA PHE A 34 -9.76 -7.47 -10.21
C PHE A 34 -10.16 -7.44 -8.74
N GLU A 35 -11.20 -6.69 -8.42
CA GLU A 35 -11.71 -6.54 -7.05
C GLU A 35 -13.13 -7.09 -6.97
N ARG A 36 -13.36 -8.00 -6.00
CA ARG A 36 -14.66 -8.64 -5.80
C ARG A 36 -15.76 -7.69 -5.33
N ALA A 37 -15.39 -6.68 -4.56
CA ALA A 37 -16.33 -5.70 -4.08
C ALA A 37 -16.73 -4.72 -5.20
N ALA A 38 -18.00 -4.38 -5.28
CA ALA A 38 -18.51 -3.39 -6.22
C ALA A 38 -18.00 -1.97 -5.90
N VAL A 39 -17.68 -1.71 -4.63
CA VAL A 39 -17.16 -0.45 -4.14
C VAL A 39 -16.10 -0.75 -3.06
N PHE A 40 -15.03 0.01 -3.03
CA PHE A 40 -14.07 -0.07 -1.94
C PHE A 40 -14.72 0.38 -0.63
N SER A 41 -14.76 -0.50 0.35
CA SER A 41 -15.22 -0.21 1.71
C SER A 41 -14.19 -0.76 2.69
N GLU A 42 -13.20 0.07 3.01
CA GLU A 42 -12.24 -0.29 4.04
C GLU A 42 -12.79 0.10 5.42
N VAL A 43 -13.08 -0.91 6.22
CA VAL A 43 -13.32 -0.75 7.66
C VAL A 43 -12.04 -1.13 8.35
N GLY A 44 -11.48 -0.26 9.17
CA GLY A 44 -10.21 -0.64 9.67
C GLY A 44 -9.70 0.00 10.93
N ALA A 45 -8.78 -0.72 11.55
CA ALA A 45 -7.92 -0.28 12.63
C ALA A 45 -6.78 0.61 12.10
N GLY A 46 -6.06 1.26 13.00
CA GLY A 46 -4.81 1.91 12.67
C GLY A 46 -3.75 0.89 12.25
N VAL A 47 -2.94 1.26 11.28
CA VAL A 47 -1.76 0.51 10.86
C VAL A 47 -0.50 1.32 11.09
N GLN A 48 0.59 0.62 11.29
CA GLN A 48 1.90 1.20 11.53
C GLN A 48 2.75 1.01 10.28
N LEU A 49 3.38 2.10 9.82
CA LEU A 49 4.27 2.08 8.67
C LEU A 49 5.69 2.43 9.12
N GLY A 50 6.59 1.48 8.92
CA GLY A 50 8.01 1.71 9.14
C GLY A 50 8.63 2.60 8.06
N PRO A 51 9.85 3.13 8.32
CA PRO A 51 10.56 3.99 7.37
C PRO A 51 10.77 3.39 5.98
N ASN A 52 10.87 2.06 5.88
CA ASN A 52 10.99 1.36 4.61
C ASN A 52 9.77 1.56 3.70
N VAL A 53 8.56 1.48 4.27
CA VAL A 53 7.31 1.73 3.55
C VAL A 53 7.16 3.22 3.24
N VAL A 54 7.40 4.08 4.24
CA VAL A 54 7.27 5.54 4.08
C VAL A 54 8.19 6.05 2.97
N ARG A 55 9.45 5.60 2.89
CA ARG A 55 10.35 5.95 1.79
C ARG A 55 9.81 5.51 0.42
N ARG A 56 9.14 4.36 0.35
CA ARG A 56 8.54 3.90 -0.91
C ARG A 56 7.38 4.80 -1.33
N LEU A 57 6.49 5.15 -0.39
CA LEU A 57 5.40 6.07 -0.66
C LEU A 57 5.90 7.46 -1.08
N GLN A 58 6.96 7.95 -0.44
CA GLN A 58 7.62 9.21 -0.82
C GLN A 58 8.20 9.14 -2.24
N ALA A 59 8.89 8.06 -2.58
CA ALA A 59 9.43 7.84 -3.92
C ALA A 59 8.33 7.76 -5.00
N TRP A 60 7.11 7.41 -4.62
CA TRP A 60 5.94 7.44 -5.49
C TRP A 60 5.19 8.78 -5.50
N GLY A 61 5.73 9.81 -4.83
CA GLY A 61 5.15 11.15 -4.80
C GLY A 61 3.99 11.33 -3.82
N LEU A 62 3.80 10.38 -2.88
CA LEU A 62 2.68 10.39 -1.94
C LEU A 62 2.99 11.07 -0.60
N GLN A 63 4.08 11.81 -0.50
CA GLN A 63 4.52 12.39 0.77
C GLN A 63 3.50 13.35 1.36
N GLU A 64 2.99 14.29 0.58
CA GLU A 64 2.04 15.30 1.04
C GLU A 64 0.71 14.66 1.49
N GLY A 65 0.15 13.77 0.67
CA GLY A 65 -1.06 13.04 1.00
C GLY A 65 -0.91 12.17 2.25
N LEU A 66 0.24 11.51 2.43
CA LEU A 66 0.54 10.75 3.62
C LEU A 66 0.63 11.64 4.86
N GLN A 67 1.30 12.78 4.78
CA GLN A 67 1.45 13.73 5.90
C GLN A 67 0.12 14.33 6.34
N ALA A 68 -0.83 14.51 5.42
CA ALA A 68 -2.14 15.06 5.73
C ALA A 68 -3.01 14.13 6.60
N VAL A 69 -2.76 12.80 6.55
CA VAL A 69 -3.64 11.80 7.18
C VAL A 69 -2.94 10.89 8.19
N CYS A 70 -1.62 11.01 8.36
CA CYS A 70 -0.87 10.17 9.31
C CYS A 70 -0.53 10.92 10.60
N ALA A 71 -0.24 10.15 11.65
CA ALA A 71 0.39 10.65 12.87
C ALA A 71 1.83 10.17 12.96
N MET A 72 2.71 11.01 13.56
CA MET A 72 4.14 10.72 13.72
C MET A 72 4.45 10.53 15.21
N PRO A 73 4.35 9.31 15.76
CA PRO A 73 4.63 9.05 17.16
C PRO A 73 6.11 9.30 17.47
N GLN A 74 6.36 9.92 18.63
CA GLN A 74 7.73 10.27 19.05
C GLN A 74 8.43 9.11 19.74
N ARG A 75 7.67 8.16 20.31
CA ARG A 75 8.20 7.00 21.03
C ARG A 75 7.18 5.86 21.10
N LEU A 76 7.69 4.66 21.18
CA LEU A 76 6.95 3.46 21.54
C LEU A 76 7.33 3.10 22.97
N ARG A 77 6.34 2.82 23.83
CA ARG A 77 6.55 2.39 25.22
C ARG A 77 5.87 1.06 25.47
N ALA A 78 6.54 0.20 26.18
CA ALA A 78 5.97 -1.03 26.71
C ALA A 78 5.85 -0.93 28.22
N HIS A 79 4.69 -1.24 28.76
CA HIS A 79 4.41 -1.24 30.21
C HIS A 79 3.99 -2.62 30.68
N SER A 80 4.32 -2.95 31.92
CA SER A 80 3.80 -4.13 32.60
C SER A 80 2.29 -3.98 32.82
N ALA A 81 1.50 -4.94 32.39
CA ALA A 81 0.05 -4.95 32.63
C ALA A 81 -0.30 -5.08 34.12
N CYS A 82 0.57 -5.72 34.91
CA CYS A 82 0.33 -5.92 36.36
C CYS A 82 0.70 -4.75 37.21
N SER A 83 1.82 -4.05 36.94
CA SER A 83 2.38 -3.00 37.80
C SER A 83 2.33 -1.62 37.18
N GLY A 84 1.98 -1.46 35.90
CA GLY A 84 2.06 -0.21 35.17
C GLY A 84 3.49 0.28 34.90
N ARG A 85 4.52 -0.42 35.42
CA ARG A 85 5.92 0.00 35.25
C ARG A 85 6.34 -0.04 33.80
N GLU A 86 7.04 1.01 33.34
CA GLU A 86 7.66 1.02 32.02
C GLU A 86 8.77 -0.05 31.95
N LEU A 87 8.69 -0.93 30.97
CA LEU A 87 9.63 -2.03 30.73
C LEU A 87 10.63 -1.67 29.65
N ALA A 88 10.19 -0.94 28.63
CA ALA A 88 11.01 -0.53 27.51
C ALA A 88 10.47 0.73 26.86
N GLN A 89 11.37 1.51 26.25
CA GLN A 89 11.04 2.66 25.42
C GLN A 89 11.94 2.65 24.18
N THR A 90 11.33 2.85 23.01
CA THR A 90 12.05 3.03 21.75
C THR A 90 11.75 4.42 21.19
N PRO A 91 12.77 5.26 20.95
CA PRO A 91 12.57 6.55 20.28
C PRO A 91 12.18 6.30 18.82
N LEU A 92 11.17 7.02 18.33
CA LEU A 92 10.69 6.96 16.95
C LEU A 92 10.99 8.29 16.24
N GLY A 93 10.27 9.32 16.41
CA GLY A 93 10.44 10.68 15.91
C GLY A 93 11.65 10.95 15.01
N ALA A 94 12.43 11.95 15.38
CA ALA A 94 13.60 12.38 14.61
C ALA A 94 14.70 11.31 14.48
N SER A 95 14.82 10.40 15.45
CA SER A 95 15.81 9.32 15.39
C SER A 95 15.56 8.33 14.24
N MET A 96 14.29 8.08 13.90
CA MET A 96 13.95 7.25 12.73
C MET A 96 14.33 7.93 11.43
N VAL A 97 14.03 9.23 11.32
CA VAL A 97 14.43 10.03 10.14
C VAL A 97 15.94 10.05 9.97
N GLN A 98 16.67 10.31 11.05
CA GLN A 98 18.14 10.36 11.02
C GLN A 98 18.76 9.01 10.63
N ARG A 99 18.23 7.91 11.15
CA ARG A 99 18.81 6.57 10.96
C ARG A 99 18.38 5.92 9.66
N TYR A 100 17.14 6.12 9.22
CA TYR A 100 16.53 5.38 8.12
C TYR A 100 16.05 6.24 6.95
N GLY A 101 16.22 7.58 7.05
CA GLY A 101 15.84 8.52 5.98
C GLY A 101 14.36 8.81 5.85
N ALA A 102 13.51 8.27 6.76
CA ALA A 102 12.08 8.55 6.80
C ALA A 102 11.50 8.34 8.19
N ALA A 103 10.32 8.92 8.44
CA ALA A 103 9.61 8.77 9.69
C ALA A 103 8.98 7.38 9.85
N TYR A 104 8.75 6.98 11.09
CA TYR A 104 7.78 5.96 11.46
C TYR A 104 6.43 6.65 11.64
N VAL A 105 5.38 6.15 11.02
CA VAL A 105 4.05 6.77 11.10
C VAL A 105 2.97 5.76 11.47
N THR A 106 1.88 6.27 12.01
CA THR A 106 0.62 5.54 12.18
C THR A 106 -0.45 6.21 11.32
N ILE A 107 -1.27 5.40 10.68
CA ILE A 107 -2.31 5.88 9.75
C ILE A 107 -3.54 4.99 9.88
N HIS A 108 -4.72 5.52 9.64
CA HIS A 108 -5.91 4.72 9.53
C HIS A 108 -5.85 3.88 8.24
N ARG A 109 -6.25 2.61 8.32
CA ARG A 109 -6.17 1.67 7.19
C ARG A 109 -6.93 2.17 5.96
N ALA A 110 -8.12 2.76 6.18
CA ALA A 110 -8.92 3.31 5.09
C ALA A 110 -8.23 4.50 4.41
N ASP A 111 -7.57 5.38 5.17
CA ASP A 111 -6.88 6.55 4.61
C ASP A 111 -5.66 6.11 3.77
N LEU A 112 -4.91 5.10 4.24
CA LEU A 112 -3.81 4.51 3.46
C LEU A 112 -4.33 3.89 2.16
N HIS A 113 -5.43 3.15 2.23
CA HIS A 113 -6.05 2.54 1.06
C HIS A 113 -6.50 3.60 0.06
N GLN A 114 -7.24 4.62 0.51
CA GLN A 114 -7.69 5.72 -0.34
C GLN A 114 -6.53 6.48 -0.98
N LEU A 115 -5.47 6.74 -0.21
CA LEU A 115 -4.25 7.37 -0.74
C LEU A 115 -3.67 6.59 -1.92
N LEU A 116 -3.59 5.27 -1.80
CA LEU A 116 -3.10 4.39 -2.87
C LEU A 116 -4.07 4.31 -4.04
N VAL A 117 -5.39 4.20 -3.78
CA VAL A 117 -6.43 4.21 -4.83
C VAL A 117 -6.36 5.48 -5.65
N HIS A 118 -6.31 6.65 -5.01
CA HIS A 118 -6.20 7.93 -5.72
C HIS A 118 -4.91 8.02 -6.55
N ALA A 119 -3.80 7.46 -6.03
CA ALA A 119 -2.53 7.45 -6.76
C ALA A 119 -2.54 6.55 -8.00
N VAL A 120 -3.36 5.50 -7.99
CA VAL A 120 -3.52 4.53 -9.09
C VAL A 120 -4.54 5.02 -10.11
N GLN A 121 -5.61 5.68 -9.66
CA GLN A 121 -6.66 6.20 -10.53
C GLN A 121 -6.12 7.23 -11.51
N GLY A 122 -6.52 7.10 -12.78
CA GLY A 122 -6.09 8.01 -13.84
C GLY A 122 -4.67 7.79 -14.37
N ARG A 123 -3.95 6.78 -13.88
CA ARG A 123 -2.67 6.38 -14.50
C ARG A 123 -2.91 5.63 -15.80
N GLU A 124 -2.18 6.03 -16.82
CA GLU A 124 -2.23 5.35 -18.12
C GLU A 124 -1.83 3.87 -17.97
N GLY A 125 -2.58 2.98 -18.64
CA GLY A 125 -2.34 1.54 -18.60
C GLY A 125 -2.80 0.84 -17.33
N VAL A 126 -3.46 1.53 -16.37
CA VAL A 126 -3.98 0.90 -15.15
C VAL A 126 -5.51 0.86 -15.16
N PHE A 127 -6.07 -0.33 -14.98
CA PHE A 127 -7.50 -0.57 -14.97
C PHE A 127 -7.92 -1.29 -13.69
N ILE A 128 -8.92 -0.77 -12.99
CA ILE A 128 -9.51 -1.39 -11.80
C ILE A 128 -10.91 -1.90 -12.17
N ASN A 129 -11.10 -3.21 -12.10
CA ASN A 129 -12.36 -3.88 -12.40
C ASN A 129 -13.04 -4.25 -11.09
N HIS A 130 -14.09 -3.53 -10.73
CA HIS A 130 -14.90 -3.78 -9.54
C HIS A 130 -15.99 -4.82 -9.80
N GLY A 131 -16.43 -5.53 -8.75
CA GLY A 131 -17.46 -6.56 -8.85
C GLY A 131 -17.00 -7.80 -9.60
N GLN A 132 -15.69 -8.00 -9.75
CA GLN A 132 -15.09 -9.13 -10.48
C GLN A 132 -14.20 -9.97 -9.55
N PRO A 133 -14.79 -10.95 -8.85
CA PRO A 133 -14.00 -11.89 -8.06
C PRO A 133 -13.14 -12.76 -8.97
N VAL A 134 -11.88 -12.96 -8.62
CA VAL A 134 -11.03 -13.94 -9.30
C VAL A 134 -11.39 -15.33 -8.78
N GLU A 135 -11.97 -16.17 -9.64
CA GLU A 135 -12.36 -17.53 -9.32
C GLU A 135 -11.26 -18.54 -9.64
N GLU A 136 -10.53 -18.32 -10.74
CA GLU A 136 -9.52 -19.24 -11.19
C GLU A 136 -8.37 -18.52 -11.90
N ILE A 137 -7.16 -19.04 -11.73
CA ILE A 137 -5.97 -18.59 -12.44
C ILE A 137 -5.39 -19.78 -13.20
N LEU A 138 -5.31 -19.66 -14.51
CA LEU A 138 -4.78 -20.68 -15.41
C LEU A 138 -3.48 -20.17 -16.04
N GLY A 139 -2.42 -20.95 -15.97
CA GLY A 139 -1.15 -20.67 -16.63
C GLY A 139 -0.83 -21.77 -17.66
N LEU A 140 -0.75 -21.40 -18.94
CA LEU A 140 -0.38 -22.31 -20.01
C LEU A 140 0.64 -21.61 -20.92
N GLU A 141 1.79 -22.25 -21.14
CA GLU A 141 2.80 -21.86 -22.16
C GLU A 141 3.16 -20.36 -22.19
N GLY A 142 3.35 -19.74 -21.01
CA GLY A 142 3.73 -18.32 -20.92
C GLY A 142 2.55 -17.33 -20.93
N VAL A 143 1.32 -17.81 -21.02
CA VAL A 143 0.10 -17.01 -20.92
C VAL A 143 -0.60 -17.29 -19.60
N VAL A 144 -1.00 -16.21 -18.87
CA VAL A 144 -1.82 -16.31 -17.66
C VAL A 144 -3.23 -15.81 -17.98
N THR A 145 -4.23 -16.65 -17.69
CA THR A 145 -5.64 -16.32 -17.84
C THR A 145 -6.31 -16.25 -16.48
N ILE A 146 -7.08 -15.19 -16.23
CA ILE A 146 -7.92 -15.04 -15.04
C ILE A 146 -9.38 -15.26 -15.47
N ARG A 147 -10.09 -16.09 -14.71
CA ARG A 147 -11.55 -16.20 -14.77
C ARG A 147 -12.16 -15.41 -13.61
N THR A 148 -13.12 -14.57 -13.91
CA THR A 148 -13.90 -13.74 -12.98
C THR A 148 -15.37 -14.05 -13.09
#